data_71f48551cc258f8504a98c95b12e716c
#
_entry.id   71f48551cc258f8504a98c95b12e716c
#
_cell.length_a   1.000
_cell.length_b   1.000
_cell.length_c   1.000
_cell.angle_alpha   90.00
_cell.angle_beta   90.00
_cell.angle_gamma   90.00
#
_symmetry.space_group_name_H-M   'P 1'
#
loop_
_entity.id
_entity.type
_entity.pdbx_description
1 polymer ?
#
loop_
_entity_poly.entity_id
_entity_poly.type
_entity_poly.pdbx_seq_one_letter_code
_entity_poly.pdbx_strand_id
1 'polypeptide(L)'
;EYDYLEGDIWIAKSAKVAPTACINGPAIIGKNTEVRHCAFIRGKALVGEGCVVGNSTELKNVVLFNNVQVPHYNYVGDSILGYKSHMGAGSITSNVKSDKKLVVVKSENEAIETGLKKFGAMLGDNVEVGCGSVLNPGTVIGPNSNIYPLSSVRGIVPTGSIYKHAGEVVIKQVEDKMSDTFYPEKP
;
A
#
# COMPACT_ATOMS: atom_id res chain seq x y z
N GLU A 1 14.65 -21.26 4.93
CA GLU A 1 14.42 -20.21 3.92
C GLU A 1 14.32 -18.80 4.54
N TYR A 2 14.12 -18.69 5.86
CA TYR A 2 14.03 -17.45 6.61
C TYR A 2 15.06 -17.44 7.74
N ASP A 3 15.62 -16.26 8.00
CA ASP A 3 16.39 -15.98 9.21
C ASP A 3 15.44 -15.42 10.28
N TYR A 4 15.58 -15.93 11.51
CA TYR A 4 14.87 -15.43 12.68
C TYR A 4 15.78 -14.49 13.46
N LEU A 5 15.27 -13.31 13.77
CA LEU A 5 15.93 -12.33 14.61
C LEU A 5 15.12 -12.11 15.90
N GLU A 6 15.78 -11.65 16.94
CA GLU A 6 15.14 -11.31 18.22
C GLU A 6 13.97 -10.31 18.01
N GLY A 7 12.88 -10.51 18.77
CA GLY A 7 11.69 -9.67 18.67
C GLY A 7 10.67 -10.14 17.63
N ASP A 8 10.65 -11.45 17.32
CA ASP A 8 9.73 -12.07 16.37
C ASP A 8 9.85 -11.52 14.94
N ILE A 9 11.07 -11.37 14.46
CA ILE A 9 11.36 -10.88 13.11
C ILE A 9 11.81 -12.04 12.24
N TRP A 10 11.13 -12.27 11.12
CA TRP A 10 11.44 -13.29 10.12
C TRP A 10 11.74 -12.63 8.78
N ILE A 11 12.96 -12.81 8.28
CA ILE A 11 13.41 -12.23 7.01
C ILE A 11 13.82 -13.34 6.07
N ALA A 12 13.22 -13.38 4.88
CA ALA A 12 13.61 -14.33 3.85
C ALA A 12 15.07 -14.11 3.45
N LYS A 13 15.86 -15.19 3.31
CA LYS A 13 17.29 -15.12 2.95
C LYS A 13 17.56 -14.42 1.62
N SER A 14 16.57 -14.38 0.73
CA SER A 14 16.65 -13.67 -0.55
C SER A 14 16.21 -12.20 -0.47
N ALA A 15 15.71 -11.75 0.68
CA ALA A 15 15.36 -10.34 0.87
C ALA A 15 16.64 -9.48 1.00
N LYS A 16 16.56 -8.25 0.50
CA LYS A 16 17.65 -7.27 0.60
C LYS A 16 17.25 -6.20 1.61
N VAL A 17 17.93 -6.15 2.73
CA VAL A 17 17.68 -5.15 3.77
C VAL A 17 18.88 -4.21 3.86
N ALA A 18 18.65 -2.91 3.67
CA ALA A 18 19.68 -1.91 3.82
C ALA A 18 20.16 -1.81 5.27
N PRO A 19 21.45 -1.65 5.53
CA PRO A 19 22.01 -1.55 6.90
C PRO A 19 21.41 -0.42 7.76
N THR A 20 20.85 0.57 7.11
CA THR A 20 20.23 1.75 7.73
C THR A 20 18.73 1.63 7.92
N ALA A 21 18.12 0.52 7.50
CA ALA A 21 16.72 0.23 7.79
C ALA A 21 16.58 -0.20 9.26
N CYS A 22 15.46 0.19 9.87
CA CYS A 22 15.09 -0.23 11.22
C CYS A 22 13.84 -1.12 11.14
N ILE A 23 13.95 -2.34 11.65
CA ILE A 23 12.83 -3.29 11.67
C ILE A 23 12.59 -3.71 13.12
N ASN A 24 11.41 -3.41 13.63
CA ASN A 24 10.90 -3.91 14.88
C ASN A 24 9.87 -5.02 14.61
N GLY A 25 9.83 -6.02 15.47
CA GLY A 25 8.85 -7.09 15.37
C GLY A 25 7.53 -6.81 16.12
N PRO A 26 6.58 -7.71 15.97
CA PRO A 26 6.64 -8.86 15.07
C PRO A 26 6.59 -8.44 13.59
N ALA A 27 7.44 -9.06 12.76
CA ALA A 27 7.50 -8.76 11.34
C ALA A 27 7.88 -9.99 10.50
N ILE A 28 7.29 -10.11 9.33
CA ILE A 28 7.68 -11.09 8.32
C ILE A 28 8.00 -10.35 7.03
N ILE A 29 9.22 -10.55 6.50
CA ILE A 29 9.67 -9.97 5.24
C ILE A 29 9.85 -11.09 4.22
N GLY A 30 9.03 -11.09 3.18
CA GLY A 30 8.96 -12.13 2.16
C GLY A 30 10.16 -12.17 1.21
N LYS A 31 10.23 -13.23 0.41
CA LYS A 31 11.31 -13.49 -0.54
C LYS A 31 11.45 -12.36 -1.55
N ASN A 32 12.69 -12.07 -1.95
CA ASN A 32 13.05 -11.07 -2.97
C ASN A 32 12.53 -9.65 -2.67
N THR A 33 12.08 -9.40 -1.45
CA THR A 33 11.65 -8.07 -1.01
C THR A 33 12.86 -7.19 -0.74
N GLU A 34 12.75 -5.92 -1.10
CA GLU A 34 13.76 -4.89 -0.89
C GLU A 34 13.30 -3.92 0.19
N VAL A 35 14.02 -3.88 1.31
CA VAL A 35 13.84 -2.87 2.37
C VAL A 35 15.00 -1.88 2.26
N ARG A 36 14.68 -0.67 1.80
CA ARG A 36 15.68 0.31 1.42
C ARG A 36 16.18 1.15 2.60
N HIS A 37 17.14 2.00 2.30
CA HIS A 37 17.77 2.96 3.19
C HIS A 37 16.74 3.74 4.00
N CYS A 38 16.95 3.83 5.34
CA CYS A 38 16.08 4.55 6.28
C CYS A 38 14.60 4.11 6.30
N ALA A 39 14.24 2.95 5.77
CA ALA A 39 12.91 2.41 6.00
C ALA A 39 12.70 2.09 7.49
N PHE A 40 11.50 2.36 8.01
CA PHE A 40 11.15 2.09 9.39
C PHE A 40 9.92 1.17 9.47
N ILE A 41 10.12 -0.10 9.82
CA ILE A 41 9.07 -1.08 10.06
C ILE A 41 8.84 -1.17 11.56
N ARG A 42 7.71 -0.63 12.03
CA ARG A 42 7.41 -0.49 13.47
C ARG A 42 6.83 -1.74 14.12
N GLY A 43 6.69 -2.82 13.36
CA GLY A 43 6.12 -4.05 13.83
C GLY A 43 4.66 -4.27 13.45
N LYS A 44 4.17 -5.49 13.71
CA LYS A 44 2.91 -6.03 13.22
C LYS A 44 2.84 -5.88 11.69
N ALA A 45 3.93 -6.25 11.01
CA ALA A 45 4.06 -6.09 9.56
C ALA A 45 4.22 -7.46 8.91
N LEU A 46 3.31 -7.77 7.99
CA LEU A 46 3.43 -8.89 7.08
C LEU A 46 3.70 -8.32 5.69
N VAL A 47 4.92 -8.49 5.21
CA VAL A 47 5.36 -8.01 3.89
C VAL A 47 5.57 -9.20 2.99
N GLY A 48 4.81 -9.26 1.91
CA GLY A 48 4.83 -10.34 0.92
C GLY A 48 6.14 -10.44 0.15
N GLU A 49 6.15 -11.26 -0.89
CA GLU A 49 7.32 -11.48 -1.76
C GLU A 49 7.45 -10.38 -2.81
N GLY A 50 8.68 -10.04 -3.22
CA GLY A 50 8.95 -9.08 -4.29
C GLY A 50 8.51 -7.64 -4.00
N CYS A 51 8.27 -7.30 -2.75
CA CYS A 51 7.85 -5.97 -2.35
C CYS A 51 9.02 -4.97 -2.34
N VAL A 52 8.70 -3.69 -2.39
CA VAL A 52 9.64 -2.59 -2.16
C VAL A 52 9.14 -1.74 -1.01
N VAL A 53 9.88 -1.75 0.10
CA VAL A 53 9.70 -0.81 1.21
C VAL A 53 10.84 0.20 1.11
N GLY A 54 10.52 1.36 0.60
CA GLY A 54 11.52 2.29 0.10
C GLY A 54 12.10 3.25 1.13
N ASN A 55 12.85 4.21 0.63
CA ASN A 55 13.54 5.19 1.46
C ASN A 55 12.56 5.96 2.35
N SER A 56 12.86 5.99 3.65
CA SER A 56 12.09 6.72 4.65
C SER A 56 10.59 6.38 4.66
N THR A 57 10.23 5.19 4.22
CA THR A 57 8.87 4.66 4.33
C THR A 57 8.66 4.06 5.71
N GLU A 58 7.56 4.43 6.35
CA GLU A 58 7.17 3.86 7.63
C GLU A 58 6.00 2.89 7.46
N LEU A 59 6.16 1.67 8.00
CA LEU A 59 5.11 0.65 8.07
C LEU A 59 4.72 0.37 9.53
N LYS A 60 3.42 0.31 9.81
CA LYS A 60 2.92 0.01 11.14
C LYS A 60 1.59 -0.74 11.07
N ASN A 61 1.55 -1.97 11.56
CA ASN A 61 0.35 -2.81 11.58
C ASN A 61 -0.26 -2.95 10.18
N VAL A 62 0.44 -3.65 9.29
CA VAL A 62 0.11 -3.72 7.86
C VAL A 62 0.20 -5.13 7.31
N VAL A 63 -0.57 -5.37 6.26
CA VAL A 63 -0.38 -6.49 5.35
C VAL A 63 -0.11 -5.94 3.96
N LEU A 64 1.08 -6.19 3.43
CA LEU A 64 1.43 -5.93 2.04
C LEU A 64 1.43 -7.28 1.31
N PHE A 65 0.58 -7.43 0.31
CA PHE A 65 0.60 -8.60 -0.56
C PHE A 65 1.83 -8.58 -1.46
N ASN A 66 2.00 -9.62 -2.29
CA ASN A 66 3.20 -9.74 -3.12
C ASN A 66 3.31 -8.58 -4.13
N ASN A 67 4.55 -8.19 -4.42
CA ASN A 67 4.91 -7.14 -5.38
C ASN A 67 4.34 -5.74 -5.07
N VAL A 68 3.94 -5.48 -3.83
CA VAL A 68 3.53 -4.14 -3.40
C VAL A 68 4.73 -3.21 -3.36
N GLN A 69 4.54 -1.98 -3.82
CA GLN A 69 5.57 -0.96 -3.80
C GLN A 69 5.15 0.28 -3.00
N VAL A 70 5.91 0.57 -1.97
CA VAL A 70 5.82 1.79 -1.15
C VAL A 70 7.20 2.44 -1.09
N PRO A 71 7.67 2.99 -2.25
CA PRO A 71 9.09 3.17 -2.50
C PRO A 71 9.70 4.46 -1.91
N HIS A 72 8.92 5.48 -1.57
CA HIS A 72 9.45 6.79 -1.23
C HIS A 72 8.58 7.56 -0.24
N TYR A 73 9.09 7.78 0.98
CA TYR A 73 8.46 8.66 1.98
C TYR A 73 6.99 8.36 2.23
N ASN A 74 6.62 7.09 2.21
CA ASN A 74 5.25 6.68 2.46
C ASN A 74 5.02 6.44 3.96
N TYR A 75 3.81 6.75 4.44
CA TYR A 75 3.33 6.22 5.70
C TYR A 75 2.19 5.24 5.43
N VAL A 76 2.36 4.00 5.86
CA VAL A 76 1.34 2.96 5.74
C VAL A 76 1.03 2.41 7.12
N GLY A 77 -0.12 2.76 7.65
CA GLY A 77 -0.54 2.35 8.99
C GLY A 77 -1.93 1.75 9.02
N ASP A 78 -2.08 0.64 9.77
CA ASP A 78 -3.36 -0.05 9.98
C ASP A 78 -4.10 -0.33 8.65
N SER A 79 -3.37 -0.87 7.67
CA SER A 79 -3.80 -0.95 6.26
C SER A 79 -3.47 -2.30 5.64
N ILE A 80 -4.21 -2.63 4.58
CA ILE A 80 -3.95 -3.79 3.72
C ILE A 80 -3.77 -3.30 2.28
N LEU A 81 -2.66 -3.67 1.65
CA LEU A 81 -2.34 -3.32 0.27
C LEU A 81 -2.33 -4.60 -0.58
N GLY A 82 -3.21 -4.67 -1.58
CA GLY A 82 -3.38 -5.80 -2.47
C GLY A 82 -2.19 -6.01 -3.43
N TYR A 83 -2.20 -7.12 -4.11
CA TYR A 83 -1.16 -7.56 -5.03
C TYR A 83 -0.81 -6.49 -6.07
N LYS A 84 0.49 -6.22 -6.23
CA LYS A 84 1.01 -5.21 -7.16
C LYS A 84 0.48 -3.79 -6.95
N SER A 85 -0.11 -3.46 -5.82
CA SER A 85 -0.47 -2.07 -5.57
C SER A 85 0.77 -1.21 -5.34
N HIS A 86 0.68 0.05 -5.75
CA HIS A 86 1.77 1.01 -5.68
C HIS A 86 1.31 2.32 -5.06
N MET A 87 2.10 2.84 -4.15
CA MET A 87 1.87 4.17 -3.57
C MET A 87 2.98 5.12 -4.01
N GLY A 88 2.63 6.13 -4.78
CA GLY A 88 3.54 7.18 -5.23
C GLY A 88 4.21 7.93 -4.07
N ALA A 89 5.29 8.61 -4.37
CA ALA A 89 6.11 9.30 -3.36
C ALA A 89 5.28 10.24 -2.48
N GLY A 90 5.48 10.16 -1.16
CA GLY A 90 4.79 11.01 -0.19
C GLY A 90 3.30 10.73 0.00
N SER A 91 2.74 9.72 -0.67
CA SER A 91 1.36 9.31 -0.38
C SER A 91 1.29 8.53 0.94
N ILE A 92 0.18 8.70 1.66
CA ILE A 92 0.02 8.15 3.00
C ILE A 92 -1.37 7.55 3.23
N THR A 93 -1.45 6.57 4.14
CA THR A 93 -2.70 6.10 4.71
C THR A 93 -2.93 6.76 6.08
N SER A 94 -3.76 7.78 6.13
CA SER A 94 -4.16 8.36 7.43
C SER A 94 -5.04 7.36 8.18
N ASN A 95 -4.71 7.05 9.41
CA ASN A 95 -5.37 5.98 10.16
C ASN A 95 -6.17 6.44 11.38
N VAL A 96 -6.16 7.72 11.69
CA VAL A 96 -6.90 8.31 12.83
C VAL A 96 -7.72 9.48 12.34
N LYS A 97 -9.01 9.49 12.69
CA LYS A 97 -9.89 10.64 12.43
C LYS A 97 -9.54 11.81 13.32
N SER A 98 -9.70 13.03 12.82
CA SER A 98 -9.43 14.25 13.58
C SER A 98 -10.34 14.40 14.81
N ASP A 99 -11.59 13.92 14.72
CA ASP A 99 -12.57 13.92 15.82
C ASP A 99 -12.35 12.78 16.83
N LYS A 100 -11.31 11.93 16.63
CA LYS A 100 -10.97 10.77 17.47
C LYS A 100 -12.07 9.71 17.65
N LYS A 101 -13.16 9.79 16.87
CA LYS A 101 -14.22 8.77 16.85
C LYS A 101 -13.76 7.51 16.14
N LEU A 102 -14.52 6.43 16.31
CA LEU A 102 -14.29 5.17 15.61
C LEU A 102 -14.39 5.37 14.09
N VAL A 103 -13.57 4.62 13.37
CA VAL A 103 -13.57 4.68 11.91
C VAL A 103 -14.77 3.89 11.38
N VAL A 104 -15.44 4.47 10.39
CA VAL A 104 -16.55 3.85 9.66
C VAL A 104 -16.16 3.81 8.19
N VAL A 105 -16.24 2.64 7.56
CA VAL A 105 -16.12 2.50 6.10
C VAL A 105 -17.48 2.84 5.49
N LYS A 106 -17.51 3.79 4.57
CA LYS A 106 -18.75 4.31 3.98
C LYS A 106 -18.76 4.17 2.48
N SER A 107 -19.83 3.59 1.95
CA SER A 107 -20.25 3.68 0.55
C SER A 107 -21.50 4.56 0.44
N GLU A 108 -22.05 4.70 -0.77
CA GLU A 108 -23.30 5.42 -0.99
C GLU A 108 -24.49 4.77 -0.24
N ASN A 109 -24.49 3.45 -0.13
CA ASN A 109 -25.63 2.67 0.36
C ASN A 109 -25.35 1.94 1.69
N GLU A 110 -24.11 1.97 2.19
CA GLU A 110 -23.72 1.16 3.34
C GLU A 110 -22.68 1.90 4.21
N ALA A 111 -22.78 1.69 5.52
CA ALA A 111 -21.83 2.17 6.51
C ALA A 111 -21.44 1.02 7.43
N ILE A 112 -20.18 0.60 7.37
CA ILE A 112 -19.66 -0.50 8.19
C ILE A 112 -18.86 0.10 9.35
N GLU A 113 -19.34 -0.10 10.55
CA GLU A 113 -18.65 0.28 11.77
C GLU A 113 -17.48 -0.69 12.02
N THR A 114 -16.25 -0.17 12.03
CA THR A 114 -15.07 -1.02 12.25
C THR A 114 -14.82 -1.36 13.72
N GLY A 115 -15.40 -0.61 14.64
CA GLY A 115 -15.09 -0.71 16.07
C GLY A 115 -13.68 -0.21 16.44
N LEU A 116 -12.92 0.33 15.49
CA LEU A 116 -11.52 0.69 15.66
C LEU A 116 -11.31 2.21 15.63
N LYS A 117 -10.45 2.70 16.52
CA LYS A 117 -9.96 4.10 16.48
C LYS A 117 -8.88 4.31 15.41
N LYS A 118 -8.18 3.24 15.04
CA LYS A 118 -7.10 3.25 14.03
C LYS A 118 -7.46 2.26 12.93
N PHE A 119 -7.66 2.78 11.74
CA PHE A 119 -7.97 2.02 10.54
C PHE A 119 -7.58 2.89 9.36
N GLY A 120 -6.60 2.46 8.59
CA GLY A 120 -6.06 3.20 7.46
C GLY A 120 -6.88 3.01 6.18
N ALA A 121 -6.28 2.36 5.19
CA ALA A 121 -6.91 2.10 3.90
C ALA A 121 -6.77 0.63 3.48
N MET A 122 -7.71 0.17 2.69
CA MET A 122 -7.69 -1.13 2.02
C MET A 122 -7.59 -0.91 0.52
N LEU A 123 -6.49 -1.36 -0.08
CA LEU A 123 -6.26 -1.29 -1.52
C LEU A 123 -6.43 -2.67 -2.13
N GLY A 124 -7.21 -2.75 -3.18
CA GLY A 124 -7.29 -3.94 -4.01
C GLY A 124 -6.03 -4.14 -4.87
N ASP A 125 -6.03 -5.21 -5.67
CA ASP A 125 -4.91 -5.54 -6.54
C ASP A 125 -4.71 -4.50 -7.65
N ASN A 126 -3.46 -4.27 -8.05
CA ASN A 126 -3.07 -3.35 -9.13
C ASN A 126 -3.59 -1.90 -8.94
N VAL A 127 -3.74 -1.44 -7.71
CA VAL A 127 -4.11 -0.05 -7.43
C VAL A 127 -2.87 0.84 -7.54
N GLU A 128 -3.01 1.96 -8.23
CA GLU A 128 -1.98 2.99 -8.38
C GLU A 128 -2.40 4.25 -7.64
N VAL A 129 -1.63 4.65 -6.63
CA VAL A 129 -1.87 5.88 -5.88
C VAL A 129 -0.86 6.95 -6.27
N GLY A 130 -1.33 8.06 -6.79
CA GLY A 130 -0.49 9.20 -7.20
C GLY A 130 0.24 9.86 -6.03
N CYS A 131 1.38 10.47 -6.34
CA CYS A 131 2.24 11.13 -5.35
C CYS A 131 1.50 12.16 -4.50
N GLY A 132 1.87 12.26 -3.23
CA GLY A 132 1.33 13.24 -2.28
C GLY A 132 -0.13 13.04 -1.91
N SER A 133 -0.75 11.93 -2.29
CA SER A 133 -2.15 11.65 -1.96
C SER A 133 -2.33 11.19 -0.52
N VAL A 134 -3.45 11.56 0.08
CA VAL A 134 -3.85 11.14 1.42
C VAL A 134 -5.08 10.24 1.32
N LEU A 135 -4.92 8.98 1.73
CA LEU A 135 -6.02 8.05 1.88
C LEU A 135 -6.56 8.20 3.32
N ASN A 136 -7.73 8.80 3.46
CA ASN A 136 -8.31 9.08 4.78
C ASN A 136 -8.78 7.79 5.48
N PRO A 137 -8.93 7.80 6.81
CA PRO A 137 -9.32 6.62 7.57
C PRO A 137 -10.61 5.98 7.03
N GLY A 138 -10.55 4.68 6.76
CA GLY A 138 -11.69 3.93 6.21
C GLY A 138 -11.81 4.00 4.68
N THR A 139 -10.80 4.50 3.98
CA THR A 139 -10.77 4.46 2.51
C THR A 139 -10.61 3.02 2.03
N VAL A 140 -11.43 2.63 1.05
CA VAL A 140 -11.32 1.35 0.34
C VAL A 140 -11.22 1.64 -1.15
N ILE A 141 -10.22 1.10 -1.82
CA ILE A 141 -10.00 1.29 -3.26
C ILE A 141 -10.10 -0.06 -3.96
N GLY A 142 -11.07 -0.18 -4.85
CA GLY A 142 -11.29 -1.40 -5.64
C GLY A 142 -10.12 -1.69 -6.58
N PRO A 143 -9.89 -2.96 -6.96
CA PRO A 143 -8.81 -3.37 -7.84
C PRO A 143 -8.76 -2.60 -9.16
N ASN A 144 -7.55 -2.52 -9.75
CA ASN A 144 -7.29 -1.90 -11.06
C ASN A 144 -7.70 -0.41 -11.13
N SER A 145 -7.67 0.30 -10.01
CA SER A 145 -8.05 1.71 -9.92
C SER A 145 -6.83 2.62 -9.79
N ASN A 146 -6.98 3.84 -10.25
CA ASN A 146 -5.94 4.87 -10.19
C ASN A 146 -6.42 6.07 -9.37
N ILE A 147 -5.59 6.53 -8.47
CA ILE A 147 -5.78 7.79 -7.73
C ILE A 147 -4.83 8.83 -8.28
N TYR A 148 -5.34 9.96 -8.75
CA TYR A 148 -4.50 11.04 -9.26
C TYR A 148 -3.67 11.68 -8.15
N PRO A 149 -2.50 12.23 -8.47
CA PRO A 149 -1.65 12.91 -7.49
C PRO A 149 -2.37 14.00 -6.70
N LEU A 150 -1.90 14.24 -5.48
CA LEU A 150 -2.42 15.27 -4.57
C LEU A 150 -3.91 15.14 -4.23
N SER A 151 -4.42 13.91 -4.27
CA SER A 151 -5.82 13.63 -3.93
C SER A 151 -6.02 13.39 -2.43
N SER A 152 -7.16 13.88 -1.91
CA SER A 152 -7.66 13.52 -0.58
C SER A 152 -8.84 12.56 -0.75
N VAL A 153 -8.56 11.26 -0.61
CA VAL A 153 -9.53 10.20 -0.90
C VAL A 153 -10.31 9.83 0.36
N ARG A 154 -11.63 9.66 0.24
CA ARG A 154 -12.52 9.20 1.31
C ARG A 154 -13.54 8.21 0.79
N GLY A 155 -13.92 7.27 1.62
CA GLY A 155 -14.96 6.27 1.30
C GLY A 155 -14.46 5.20 0.34
N ILE A 156 -15.35 4.71 -0.51
CA ILE A 156 -15.08 3.61 -1.42
C ILE A 156 -14.90 4.13 -2.85
N VAL A 157 -13.77 3.78 -3.45
CA VAL A 157 -13.50 3.97 -4.89
C VAL A 157 -13.81 2.66 -5.59
N PRO A 158 -14.74 2.62 -6.56
CA PRO A 158 -15.11 1.39 -7.25
C PRO A 158 -13.95 0.76 -8.02
N THR A 159 -14.06 -0.53 -8.28
CA THR A 159 -13.12 -1.29 -9.14
C THR A 159 -12.99 -0.64 -10.52
N GLY A 160 -11.77 -0.63 -11.08
CA GLY A 160 -11.51 -0.14 -12.44
C GLY A 160 -11.77 1.35 -12.62
N SER A 161 -11.63 2.14 -11.56
CA SER A 161 -11.95 3.57 -11.56
C SER A 161 -10.72 4.46 -11.56
N ILE A 162 -10.91 5.69 -12.01
CA ILE A 162 -9.94 6.78 -11.88
C ILE A 162 -10.52 7.83 -10.94
N TYR A 163 -9.87 8.03 -9.79
CA TYR A 163 -10.20 9.11 -8.87
C TYR A 163 -9.46 10.37 -9.31
N LYS A 164 -10.18 11.28 -9.95
CA LYS A 164 -9.67 12.58 -10.41
C LYS A 164 -10.09 13.63 -9.40
N HIS A 165 -9.33 14.67 -9.23
CA HIS A 165 -9.64 15.86 -8.43
C HIS A 165 -10.84 15.76 -7.47
N ALA A 166 -10.84 16.44 -6.38
CA ALA A 166 -11.94 16.71 -5.45
C ALA A 166 -13.14 15.72 -5.42
N GLY A 167 -12.91 14.41 -5.69
CA GLY A 167 -13.95 13.38 -5.61
C GLY A 167 -14.59 12.97 -6.93
N GLU A 168 -14.15 13.48 -8.08
CA GLU A 168 -14.61 12.96 -9.37
C GLU A 168 -14.10 11.53 -9.58
N VAL A 169 -15.02 10.59 -9.80
CA VAL A 169 -14.71 9.18 -10.08
C VAL A 169 -15.28 8.83 -11.46
N VAL A 170 -14.42 8.31 -12.34
CA VAL A 170 -14.81 7.82 -13.66
C VAL A 170 -14.36 6.38 -13.83
N ILE A 171 -15.11 5.62 -14.62
CA ILE A 171 -14.75 4.24 -14.94
C ILE A 171 -13.51 4.24 -15.84
N LYS A 172 -12.53 3.42 -15.48
CA LYS A 172 -11.33 3.22 -16.30
C LYS A 172 -11.68 2.42 -17.55
N GLN A 173 -11.42 3.00 -18.72
CA GLN A 173 -11.48 2.24 -19.95
C GLN A 173 -10.25 1.34 -20.01
N VAL A 174 -10.48 0.03 -20.01
CA VAL A 174 -9.42 -0.97 -20.23
C VAL A 174 -9.26 -1.09 -21.73
N GLU A 175 -8.18 -0.56 -22.29
CA GLU A 175 -7.74 -0.97 -23.62
C GLU A 175 -7.29 -2.43 -23.49
N ASP A 176 -7.93 -3.33 -24.26
CA ASP A 176 -7.43 -4.67 -24.44
C ASP A 176 -6.00 -4.56 -24.96
N LYS A 177 -5.03 -4.89 -24.11
CA LYS A 177 -3.64 -5.01 -24.56
C LYS A 177 -3.61 -6.14 -25.59
N MET A 178 -3.76 -5.80 -26.86
CA MET A 178 -3.28 -6.65 -27.93
C MET A 178 -1.82 -6.93 -27.64
N SER A 179 -1.48 -8.19 -27.59
CA SER A 179 -0.17 -8.76 -27.34
C SER A 179 0.95 -7.96 -27.99
N ASP A 180 1.70 -7.20 -27.23
CA ASP A 180 3.01 -6.71 -27.65
C ASP A 180 4.03 -7.86 -27.62
N THR A 181 3.92 -8.74 -28.61
CA THR A 181 5.03 -9.55 -29.09
C THR A 181 5.76 -8.76 -30.15
N PHE A 182 6.65 -7.86 -29.76
CA PHE A 182 7.66 -7.34 -30.68
C PHE A 182 8.84 -6.77 -29.87
N TYR A 183 9.73 -7.66 -29.43
CA TYR A 183 11.14 -7.28 -29.26
C TYR A 183 11.93 -8.09 -30.30
N PRO A 184 12.49 -7.46 -31.32
CA PRO A 184 13.48 -8.13 -32.16
C PRO A 184 14.74 -8.33 -31.32
N GLU A 185 15.22 -9.57 -31.29
CA GLU A 185 16.55 -9.90 -30.77
C GLU A 185 17.58 -9.05 -31.49
N LYS A 186 18.46 -8.40 -30.74
CA LYS A 186 19.63 -7.71 -31.30
C LYS A 186 20.72 -8.74 -31.68
N PRO A 187 21.39 -8.54 -32.81
CA PRO A 187 22.44 -9.41 -33.30
C PRO A 187 23.67 -9.43 -32.38
#